data_88f5804a9f7783d932c37d1cd85dc869
#
_entry.id   88f5804a9f7783d932c37d1cd85dc869
#
_cell.length_a   1.000
_cell.length_b   1.000
_cell.length_c   1.000
_cell.angle_alpha   90.00
_cell.angle_beta   90.00
_cell.angle_gamma   90.00
#
_symmetry.space_group_name_H-M   'P 1'
#
loop_
_entity.id
_entity.type
_entity.pdbx_description
1 polymer ?
#
loop_
_entity_poly.entity_id
_entity_poly.type
_entity_poly.pdbx_seq_one_letter_code
_entity_poly.pdbx_strand_id
1 'polypeptide(L)'
;NDVSGLNFDKNSIKTLKKYDIPFVLQHSLGNPDVMQKNPKYKNVLLDIYDFFEEKLNNLRQNGIYHNNIILDPGIGFGKNLKHNMTIIKNISIYHSLGLPILLGISRKRFIKDLSGNNDSSLRIGGTISSSIFAILQGVQMLRVHDVNEVNQAIKVFKALINK
;
A
#
# COMPACT_ATOMS: atom_id res chain seq x y z
N ASN A 1 0.29 11.25 -3.51
CA ASN A 1 -0.24 10.13 -2.71
C ASN A 1 -1.39 10.61 -1.85
N ASP A 2 -2.60 10.15 -2.11
CA ASP A 2 -3.77 10.51 -1.33
C ASP A 2 -4.12 9.37 -0.34
N VAL A 3 -3.84 9.62 0.94
CA VAL A 3 -4.08 8.67 2.03
C VAL A 3 -5.56 8.54 2.41
N SER A 4 -6.41 9.46 1.94
CA SER A 4 -7.84 9.45 2.22
C SER A 4 -8.66 8.61 1.23
N GLY A 5 -8.03 8.12 0.16
CA GLY A 5 -8.74 7.48 -0.95
C GLY A 5 -9.67 8.44 -1.70
N LEU A 6 -9.26 9.70 -1.83
CA LEU A 6 -10.01 10.79 -2.44
C LEU A 6 -11.30 11.16 -1.68
N ASN A 7 -11.36 10.89 -0.37
CA ASN A 7 -12.54 11.20 0.45
C ASN A 7 -12.42 12.53 1.21
N PHE A 8 -11.21 13.10 1.32
CA PHE A 8 -10.98 14.29 2.14
C PHE A 8 -11.48 15.57 1.45
N ASP A 9 -11.13 15.77 0.18
CA ASP A 9 -11.53 16.96 -0.57
C ASP A 9 -12.39 16.57 -1.78
N LYS A 10 -13.60 17.12 -1.86
CA LYS A 10 -14.54 16.91 -2.95
C LYS A 10 -14.01 17.39 -4.32
N ASN A 11 -13.02 18.29 -4.33
CA ASN A 11 -12.37 18.79 -5.55
C ASN A 11 -11.20 17.93 -6.01
N SER A 12 -10.78 16.90 -5.26
CA SER A 12 -9.64 16.03 -5.61
C SER A 12 -9.75 15.49 -7.03
N ILE A 13 -10.90 14.91 -7.40
CA ILE A 13 -11.14 14.35 -8.74
C ILE A 13 -11.02 15.43 -9.83
N LYS A 14 -11.61 16.62 -9.61
CA LYS A 14 -11.53 17.74 -10.55
C LYS A 14 -10.09 18.20 -10.75
N THR A 15 -9.32 18.24 -9.67
CA THR A 15 -7.89 18.61 -9.68
C THR A 15 -7.07 17.58 -10.46
N LEU A 16 -7.23 16.30 -10.17
CA LEU A 16 -6.53 15.24 -10.89
C LEU A 16 -6.82 15.25 -12.38
N LYS A 17 -8.10 15.42 -12.76
CA LYS A 17 -8.49 15.54 -14.17
C LYS A 17 -7.84 16.74 -14.86
N LYS A 18 -7.74 17.90 -14.16
CA LYS A 18 -7.17 19.13 -14.72
C LYS A 18 -5.68 18.99 -15.04
N TYR A 19 -4.92 18.31 -14.18
CA TYR A 19 -3.47 18.26 -14.28
C TYR A 19 -2.93 16.99 -14.93
N ASP A 20 -3.76 15.97 -15.12
CA ASP A 20 -3.42 14.67 -15.72
C ASP A 20 -2.10 14.07 -15.19
N ILE A 21 -1.95 14.05 -13.88
CA ILE A 21 -0.74 13.59 -13.19
C ILE A 21 -0.91 12.20 -12.60
N PRO A 22 0.15 11.38 -12.53
CA PRO A 22 0.13 10.14 -11.78
C PRO A 22 -0.12 10.39 -10.28
N PHE A 23 -0.96 9.54 -9.69
CA PHE A 23 -1.25 9.61 -8.26
C PHE A 23 -1.42 8.23 -7.64
N VAL A 24 -1.19 8.16 -6.33
CA VAL A 24 -1.42 6.95 -5.55
C VAL A 24 -2.76 7.05 -4.85
N LEU A 25 -3.64 6.12 -5.19
CA LEU A 25 -4.92 5.89 -4.53
C LEU A 25 -4.70 4.94 -3.36
N GLN A 26 -4.71 5.47 -2.13
CA GLN A 26 -4.48 4.67 -0.94
C GLN A 26 -5.78 4.33 -0.22
N HIS A 27 -5.93 3.06 0.19
CA HIS A 27 -7.01 2.66 1.09
C HIS A 27 -6.70 3.01 2.54
N SER A 28 -7.65 3.68 3.20
CA SER A 28 -7.68 3.92 4.65
C SER A 28 -9.07 3.68 5.21
N LEU A 29 -9.17 3.08 6.39
CA LEU A 29 -10.45 2.91 7.08
C LEU A 29 -10.67 4.09 8.04
N GLY A 30 -11.56 5.01 7.66
CA GLY A 30 -11.91 6.18 8.47
C GLY A 30 -10.82 7.27 8.52
N ASN A 31 -11.02 8.23 9.40
CA ASN A 31 -10.10 9.36 9.58
C ASN A 31 -8.85 8.96 10.39
N PRO A 32 -7.69 9.61 10.15
CA PRO A 32 -6.42 9.31 10.84
C PRO A 32 -6.52 9.24 12.36
N ASP A 33 -7.33 10.09 12.98
CA ASP A 33 -7.48 10.20 14.44
C ASP A 33 -8.18 8.99 15.09
N VAL A 34 -9.01 8.28 14.33
CA VAL A 34 -9.84 7.18 14.84
C VAL A 34 -9.61 5.85 14.16
N MET A 35 -8.94 5.83 13.01
CA MET A 35 -8.78 4.63 12.17
C MET A 35 -8.10 3.45 12.88
N GLN A 36 -7.29 3.69 13.91
CA GLN A 36 -6.59 2.65 14.66
C GLN A 36 -7.41 2.09 15.84
N LYS A 37 -8.57 2.73 16.15
CA LYS A 37 -9.43 2.28 17.23
C LYS A 37 -10.34 1.16 16.72
N ASN A 38 -9.93 -0.09 16.96
CA ASN A 38 -10.70 -1.30 16.66
C ASN A 38 -11.19 -1.43 15.19
N PRO A 39 -10.28 -1.44 14.20
CA PRO A 39 -10.67 -1.54 12.79
C PRO A 39 -11.36 -2.89 12.53
N LYS A 40 -12.55 -2.86 11.92
CA LYS A 40 -13.36 -4.04 11.60
C LYS A 40 -13.47 -4.20 10.09
N TYR A 41 -13.25 -5.43 9.62
CA TYR A 41 -13.45 -5.86 8.23
C TYR A 41 -14.24 -7.16 8.25
N LYS A 42 -15.10 -7.39 7.26
CA LYS A 42 -15.69 -8.72 7.01
C LYS A 42 -14.62 -9.65 6.45
N ASN A 43 -13.96 -9.18 5.41
CA ASN A 43 -12.77 -9.80 4.81
C ASN A 43 -11.85 -8.68 4.34
N VAL A 44 -10.73 -8.47 5.03
CA VAL A 44 -9.85 -7.34 4.74
C VAL A 44 -9.32 -7.28 3.30
N LEU A 45 -9.13 -8.44 2.65
CA LEU A 45 -8.68 -8.48 1.25
C LEU A 45 -9.79 -8.04 0.29
N LEU A 46 -10.98 -8.60 0.46
CA LEU A 46 -12.12 -8.31 -0.41
C LEU A 46 -12.66 -6.91 -0.15
N ASP A 47 -12.77 -6.49 1.10
CA ASP A 47 -13.26 -5.15 1.44
C ASP A 47 -12.36 -4.05 0.84
N ILE A 48 -11.02 -4.28 0.77
CA ILE A 48 -10.09 -3.37 0.09
C ILE A 48 -10.20 -3.48 -1.44
N TYR A 49 -10.42 -4.68 -1.96
CA TYR A 49 -10.63 -4.90 -3.37
C TYR A 49 -11.86 -4.16 -3.87
N ASP A 50 -12.99 -4.33 -3.19
CA ASP A 50 -14.26 -3.67 -3.50
C ASP A 50 -14.13 -2.15 -3.42
N PHE A 51 -13.40 -1.63 -2.41
CA PHE A 51 -13.07 -0.21 -2.31
C PHE A 51 -12.34 0.29 -3.55
N PHE A 52 -11.30 -0.43 -4.01
CA PHE A 52 -10.58 -0.02 -5.21
C PHE A 52 -11.46 -0.09 -6.45
N GLU A 53 -12.25 -1.14 -6.61
CA GLU A 53 -13.15 -1.29 -7.76
C GLU A 53 -14.17 -0.15 -7.84
N GLU A 54 -14.80 0.20 -6.70
CA GLU A 54 -15.72 1.33 -6.60
C GLU A 54 -15.04 2.66 -6.98
N LYS A 55 -13.85 2.93 -6.42
CA LYS A 55 -13.09 4.16 -6.70
C LYS A 55 -12.64 4.23 -8.16
N LEU A 56 -12.17 3.14 -8.72
CA LEU A 56 -11.75 3.08 -10.12
C LEU A 56 -12.93 3.30 -11.08
N ASN A 57 -14.09 2.75 -10.77
CA ASN A 57 -15.32 3.00 -11.55
C ASN A 57 -15.71 4.47 -11.49
N ASN A 58 -15.69 5.09 -10.31
CA ASN A 58 -15.96 6.53 -10.15
C ASN A 58 -14.96 7.40 -10.93
N LEU A 59 -13.67 7.10 -10.83
CA LEU A 59 -12.60 7.83 -11.55
C LEU A 59 -12.80 7.72 -13.06
N ARG A 60 -13.12 6.53 -13.58
CA ARG A 60 -13.38 6.30 -15.00
C ARG A 60 -14.59 7.09 -15.49
N GLN A 61 -15.68 7.12 -14.73
CA GLN A 61 -16.88 7.93 -15.05
C GLN A 61 -16.56 9.43 -15.10
N ASN A 62 -15.56 9.88 -14.36
CA ASN A 62 -15.07 11.25 -14.39
C ASN A 62 -13.97 11.51 -15.45
N GLY A 63 -13.65 10.53 -16.29
CA GLY A 63 -12.67 10.64 -17.37
C GLY A 63 -11.22 10.55 -16.92
N ILE A 64 -10.94 9.94 -15.76
CA ILE A 64 -9.60 9.62 -15.28
C ILE A 64 -9.35 8.13 -15.53
N TYR A 65 -8.34 7.84 -16.36
CA TYR A 65 -8.05 6.48 -16.82
C TYR A 65 -6.86 5.86 -16.09
N HIS A 66 -6.67 4.54 -16.29
CA HIS A 66 -5.72 3.70 -15.56
C HIS A 66 -4.27 4.17 -15.58
N ASN A 67 -3.81 4.82 -16.65
CA ASN A 67 -2.40 5.18 -16.85
C ASN A 67 -1.78 6.03 -15.73
N ASN A 68 -2.60 6.75 -14.97
CA ASN A 68 -2.16 7.66 -13.93
C ASN A 68 -2.46 7.16 -12.50
N ILE A 69 -2.97 5.93 -12.34
CA ILE A 69 -3.41 5.44 -11.04
C ILE A 69 -2.46 4.33 -10.54
N ILE A 70 -2.01 4.48 -9.31
CA ILE A 70 -1.22 3.50 -8.57
C ILE A 70 -2.00 3.13 -7.31
N LEU A 71 -2.12 1.85 -7.00
CA LEU A 71 -2.87 1.38 -5.83
C LEU A 71 -1.95 1.20 -4.62
N ASP A 72 -2.35 1.70 -3.44
CA ASP A 72 -1.71 1.40 -2.16
C ASP A 72 -2.76 0.82 -1.18
N PRO A 73 -2.70 -0.45 -0.79
CA PRO A 73 -3.66 -1.05 0.15
C PRO A 73 -3.57 -0.47 1.56
N GLY A 74 -2.64 0.43 1.83
CA GLY A 74 -2.58 1.21 3.06
C GLY A 74 -2.22 0.39 4.30
N ILE A 75 -1.10 -0.33 4.29
CA ILE A 75 -0.58 -1.04 5.46
C ILE A 75 -0.47 -0.09 6.65
N GLY A 76 -1.08 -0.45 7.79
CA GLY A 76 -1.07 0.38 9.00
C GLY A 76 -2.12 1.50 9.04
N PHE A 77 -2.92 1.69 8.00
CA PHE A 77 -3.99 2.69 7.97
C PHE A 77 -5.34 2.03 8.25
N GLY A 78 -5.82 2.12 9.49
CA GLY A 78 -7.05 1.46 9.93
C GLY A 78 -6.97 -0.08 9.89
N LYS A 79 -5.83 -0.65 10.29
CA LYS A 79 -5.57 -2.10 10.22
C LYS A 79 -4.78 -2.58 11.43
N ASN A 80 -5.22 -3.67 12.04
CA ASN A 80 -4.49 -4.36 13.09
C ASN A 80 -3.37 -5.27 12.51
N LEU A 81 -2.60 -5.94 13.38
CA LEU A 81 -1.51 -6.83 12.95
C LEU A 81 -2.01 -7.93 12.00
N LYS A 82 -3.10 -8.63 12.36
CA LYS A 82 -3.68 -9.70 11.54
C LYS A 82 -4.08 -9.19 10.16
N HIS A 83 -4.73 -8.03 10.07
CA HIS A 83 -5.13 -7.42 8.80
C HIS A 83 -3.91 -7.09 7.93
N ASN A 84 -2.87 -6.46 8.50
CA ASN A 84 -1.66 -6.12 7.76
C ASN A 84 -0.95 -7.37 7.22
N MET A 85 -0.82 -8.42 8.04
CA MET A 85 -0.19 -9.68 7.63
C MET A 85 -1.00 -10.38 6.54
N THR A 86 -2.33 -10.38 6.64
CA THR A 86 -3.21 -10.97 5.61
C THR A 86 -3.04 -10.26 4.28
N ILE A 87 -2.98 -8.91 4.27
CA ILE A 87 -2.79 -8.13 3.05
C ILE A 87 -1.42 -8.40 2.44
N ILE A 88 -0.34 -8.32 3.23
CA ILE A 88 1.02 -8.53 2.72
C ILE A 88 1.17 -9.93 2.13
N LYS A 89 0.63 -10.96 2.79
CA LYS A 89 0.68 -12.35 2.32
C LYS A 89 -0.04 -12.59 1.00
N ASN A 90 -1.07 -11.82 0.69
CA ASN A 90 -1.96 -12.05 -0.44
C ASN A 90 -2.08 -10.82 -1.35
N ILE A 91 -1.07 -9.93 -1.35
CA ILE A 91 -1.14 -8.66 -2.07
C ILE A 91 -1.30 -8.85 -3.59
N SER A 92 -0.88 -9.98 -4.10
CA SER A 92 -1.02 -10.35 -5.52
C SER A 92 -2.46 -10.34 -6.04
N ILE A 93 -3.47 -10.47 -5.16
CA ILE A 93 -4.89 -10.40 -5.56
C ILE A 93 -5.23 -9.06 -6.24
N TYR A 94 -4.59 -7.97 -5.83
CA TYR A 94 -4.87 -6.64 -6.37
C TYR A 94 -4.32 -6.42 -7.78
N HIS A 95 -3.45 -7.31 -8.30
CA HIS A 95 -2.97 -7.23 -9.69
C HIS A 95 -4.10 -7.48 -10.70
N SER A 96 -5.17 -8.19 -10.30
CA SER A 96 -6.35 -8.39 -11.17
C SER A 96 -7.09 -7.08 -11.50
N LEU A 97 -6.83 -6.00 -10.76
CA LEU A 97 -7.33 -4.65 -11.08
C LEU A 97 -6.57 -3.98 -12.24
N GLY A 98 -5.49 -4.60 -12.74
CA GLY A 98 -4.73 -4.14 -13.91
C GLY A 98 -3.86 -2.90 -13.67
N LEU A 99 -3.55 -2.57 -12.41
CA LEU A 99 -2.84 -1.35 -12.02
C LEU A 99 -1.57 -1.68 -11.21
N PRO A 100 -0.54 -0.81 -11.28
CA PRO A 100 0.64 -0.97 -10.45
C PRO A 100 0.30 -0.79 -8.96
N ILE A 101 1.00 -1.58 -8.13
CA ILE A 101 0.85 -1.57 -6.68
C ILE A 101 2.07 -0.89 -6.05
N LEU A 102 1.81 0.09 -5.19
CA LEU A 102 2.78 0.66 -4.27
C LEU A 102 2.55 0.12 -2.87
N LEU A 103 3.61 -0.26 -2.17
CA LEU A 103 3.53 -0.73 -0.80
C LEU A 103 4.45 0.07 0.12
N GLY A 104 3.85 0.73 1.12
CA GLY A 104 4.56 1.43 2.18
C GLY A 104 4.58 0.60 3.46
N ILE A 105 5.66 -0.15 3.70
CA ILE A 105 5.78 -1.07 4.85
C ILE A 105 6.91 -0.69 5.81
N SER A 106 7.78 0.23 5.40
CA SER A 106 9.00 0.58 6.11
C SER A 106 8.75 1.10 7.52
N ARG A 107 9.45 0.52 8.49
CA ARG A 107 9.46 0.88 9.91
C ARG A 107 8.10 0.82 10.61
N LYS A 108 7.07 0.21 9.97
CA LYS A 108 5.70 0.21 10.48
C LYS A 108 5.51 -0.66 11.71
N ARG A 109 4.40 -0.39 12.41
CA ARG A 109 4.06 -1.00 13.70
C ARG A 109 3.99 -2.54 13.65
N PHE A 110 3.54 -3.13 12.54
CA PHE A 110 3.49 -4.58 12.42
C PHE A 110 4.87 -5.24 12.61
N ILE A 111 5.96 -4.57 12.18
CA ILE A 111 7.33 -5.05 12.40
C ILE A 111 7.66 -5.03 13.90
N LYS A 112 7.31 -3.92 14.60
CA LYS A 112 7.43 -3.85 16.07
C LYS A 112 6.68 -4.99 16.74
N ASP A 113 5.42 -5.19 16.36
CA ASP A 113 4.52 -6.16 17.00
C ASP A 113 5.04 -7.61 16.82
N LEU A 114 5.83 -7.89 15.77
CA LEU A 114 6.45 -9.19 15.51
C LEU A 114 7.85 -9.33 16.10
N SER A 115 8.67 -8.28 16.06
CA SER A 115 10.09 -8.34 16.45
C SER A 115 10.39 -7.83 17.86
N GLY A 116 9.42 -7.17 18.51
CA GLY A 116 9.62 -6.52 19.80
C GLY A 116 10.37 -5.18 19.75
N ASN A 117 10.87 -4.75 18.58
CA ASN A 117 11.66 -3.51 18.47
C ASN A 117 10.78 -2.27 18.57
N ASN A 118 10.86 -1.59 19.73
CA ASN A 118 10.13 -0.34 19.97
C ASN A 118 10.66 0.81 19.11
N ASP A 119 11.99 0.94 18.99
CA ASP A 119 12.62 1.95 18.15
C ASP A 119 12.38 1.64 16.66
N SER A 120 11.83 2.62 15.96
CA SER A 120 11.52 2.48 14.53
C SER A 120 12.77 2.40 13.65
N SER A 121 13.90 2.98 14.08
CA SER A 121 15.19 2.94 13.37
C SER A 121 15.78 1.52 13.33
N LEU A 122 15.48 0.71 14.35
CA LEU A 122 15.95 -0.68 14.46
C LEU A 122 15.10 -1.70 13.67
N ARG A 123 14.12 -1.24 12.90
CA ARG A 123 13.21 -2.12 12.13
C ARG A 123 13.66 -2.37 10.70
N ILE A 124 14.93 -2.08 10.37
CA ILE A 124 15.45 -2.23 9.01
C ILE A 124 15.39 -3.68 8.51
N GLY A 125 15.75 -4.66 9.33
CA GLY A 125 15.67 -6.08 8.97
C GLY A 125 14.24 -6.52 8.59
N GLY A 126 13.23 -6.12 9.38
CA GLY A 126 11.82 -6.38 9.07
C GLY A 126 11.34 -5.62 7.84
N THR A 127 11.84 -4.40 7.61
CA THR A 127 11.56 -3.62 6.40
C THR A 127 12.09 -4.33 5.16
N ILE A 128 13.35 -4.78 5.17
CA ILE A 128 13.98 -5.51 4.06
C ILE A 128 13.24 -6.81 3.78
N SER A 129 13.03 -7.64 4.82
CA SER A 129 12.36 -8.93 4.69
C SER A 129 10.97 -8.79 4.06
N SER A 130 10.15 -7.88 4.57
CA SER A 130 8.81 -7.65 4.02
C SER A 130 8.82 -7.00 2.63
N SER A 131 9.85 -6.21 2.31
CA SER A 131 10.06 -5.64 0.97
C SER A 131 10.37 -6.72 -0.06
N ILE A 132 11.29 -7.63 0.25
CA ILE A 132 11.64 -8.76 -0.62
C ILE A 132 10.40 -9.65 -0.83
N PHE A 133 9.67 -9.96 0.24
CA PHE A 133 8.43 -10.75 0.13
C PHE A 133 7.39 -10.06 -0.76
N ALA A 134 7.22 -8.74 -0.65
CA ALA A 134 6.31 -7.97 -1.49
C ALA A 134 6.70 -8.01 -2.98
N ILE A 135 8.00 -7.94 -3.28
CA ILE A 135 8.52 -8.07 -4.66
C ILE A 135 8.21 -9.46 -5.23
N LEU A 136 8.37 -10.52 -4.45
CA LEU A 136 8.00 -11.88 -4.85
C LEU A 136 6.51 -12.01 -5.18
N GLN A 137 5.66 -11.20 -4.52
CA GLN A 137 4.23 -11.10 -4.80
C GLN A 137 3.90 -10.15 -5.97
N GLY A 138 4.91 -9.62 -6.68
CA GLY A 138 4.74 -8.79 -7.86
C GLY A 138 4.57 -7.28 -7.60
N VAL A 139 4.79 -6.80 -6.38
CA VAL A 139 4.71 -5.36 -6.08
C VAL A 139 5.77 -4.58 -6.87
N GLN A 140 5.33 -3.54 -7.58
CA GLN A 140 6.20 -2.76 -8.49
C GLN A 140 6.89 -1.59 -7.80
N MET A 141 6.29 -1.02 -6.75
CA MET A 141 6.81 0.17 -6.07
C MET A 141 6.85 -0.03 -4.56
N LEU A 142 7.96 0.36 -3.95
CA LEU A 142 8.13 0.35 -2.50
C LEU A 142 8.40 1.77 -2.00
N ARG A 143 7.66 2.20 -0.97
CA ARG A 143 7.93 3.45 -0.26
C ARG A 143 8.62 3.14 1.05
N VAL A 144 9.92 3.51 1.14
CA VAL A 144 10.78 3.17 2.27
C VAL A 144 11.55 4.39 2.78
N HIS A 145 12.00 4.34 4.05
CA HIS A 145 12.87 5.34 4.65
C HIS A 145 14.34 5.07 4.30
N ASP A 146 14.74 3.80 4.33
CA ASP A 146 16.12 3.33 4.19
C ASP A 146 16.36 2.86 2.74
N VAL A 147 16.40 3.84 1.81
CA VAL A 147 16.40 3.55 0.37
C VAL A 147 17.63 2.76 -0.06
N ASN A 148 18.82 3.13 0.45
CA ASN A 148 20.08 2.48 0.06
C ASN A 148 20.12 1.00 0.48
N GLU A 149 19.74 0.73 1.71
CA GLU A 149 19.75 -0.61 2.30
C GLU A 149 18.73 -1.53 1.61
N VAL A 150 17.51 -1.02 1.39
CA VAL A 150 16.47 -1.78 0.70
C VAL A 150 16.85 -2.01 -0.75
N ASN A 151 17.39 -1.01 -1.46
CA ASN A 151 17.83 -1.15 -2.84
C ASN A 151 19.00 -2.15 -2.97
N GLN A 152 19.98 -2.11 -2.05
CA GLN A 152 21.04 -3.09 -2.00
C GLN A 152 20.49 -4.52 -1.84
N ALA A 153 19.57 -4.72 -0.89
CA ALA A 153 18.94 -6.01 -0.68
C ALA A 153 18.18 -6.52 -1.91
N ILE A 154 17.45 -5.62 -2.60
CA ILE A 154 16.74 -5.96 -3.83
C ILE A 154 17.70 -6.38 -4.95
N LYS A 155 18.82 -5.65 -5.13
CA LYS A 155 19.82 -5.99 -6.15
C LYS A 155 20.42 -7.37 -5.91
N VAL A 156 20.83 -7.66 -4.66
CA VAL A 156 21.35 -8.97 -4.27
C VAL A 156 20.30 -10.06 -4.49
N PHE A 157 19.09 -9.85 -4.01
CA PHE A 157 17.99 -10.79 -4.18
C PHE A 157 17.73 -11.11 -5.67
N LYS A 158 17.64 -10.09 -6.52
CA LYS A 158 17.44 -10.28 -7.97
C LYS A 158 18.57 -11.08 -8.61
N ALA A 159 19.83 -10.85 -8.21
CA ALA A 159 20.96 -11.62 -8.71
C ALA A 159 20.91 -13.11 -8.30
N LEU A 160 20.31 -13.42 -7.15
CA LEU A 160 20.17 -14.79 -6.65
C LEU A 160 19.05 -15.58 -7.35
N ILE A 161 18.00 -14.91 -7.82
CA ILE A 161 16.84 -15.57 -8.46
C ILE A 161 16.88 -15.56 -9.99
N ASN A 162 17.62 -14.62 -10.59
CA ASN A 162 17.80 -14.58 -12.04
C ASN A 162 18.90 -15.61 -12.43
N LYS A 163 18.53 -16.54 -13.28
CA LYS A 163 19.46 -17.47 -13.94
C LYS A 163 20.19 -16.77 -15.08
#